data_fc5ecbbe07597852bf3eb98af246ae45
#
_entry.id   fc5ecbbe07597852bf3eb98af246ae45
#
_cell.length_a   1.000
_cell.length_b   1.000
_cell.length_c   1.000
_cell.angle_alpha   90.00
_cell.angle_beta   90.00
_cell.angle_gamma   90.00
#
_symmetry.space_group_name_H-M   'P 1'
#
loop_
_entity.id
_entity.type
_entity.pdbx_description
1 polymer ?
#
loop_
_entity_poly.entity_id
_entity_poly.type
_entity_poly.pdbx_seq_one_letter_code
_entity_poly.pdbx_strand_id
1 'polypeptide(L)'
;IKKAKLRGVESQGMICSLAELGLSKSVVPKNYQEGIYVFETEQELGSDVVEVLGLNDYILDLSITPNRADALSMRGLTYELGALYNNKVNFNDVEKEENYEATSLQVAVESDSCRNYVGQIVKNVEVKSSPLWLQTRLMNSGIRPINNIVDITNYVLLEFGQPMHAFDKDLVGDKIVVRDAKEGEVLETLDGEERKLQTTDLVITDGTRAIALGGVMGGKNTEVSEETKNIILESAYFNPTSVRRTSAAHGLRSDSSARFEKGIDPNMQKAALARAVELILELCPNAVVESSVGVVNKEEEKVVEISTSYINNYLG
;
A
#
# COMPACT_ATOMS: atom_id res chain seq x y z
N ILE A 1 -36.06 -11.00 3.02
CA ILE A 1 -36.07 -12.35 2.37
C ILE A 1 -37.37 -12.53 1.62
N LYS A 2 -37.31 -12.78 0.31
CA LYS A 2 -38.49 -13.00 -0.54
C LYS A 2 -38.78 -14.50 -0.62
N LYS A 3 -40.00 -14.90 -0.24
CA LYS A 3 -40.45 -16.28 -0.43
C LYS A 3 -40.67 -16.56 -1.92
N ALA A 4 -40.10 -17.64 -2.42
CA ALA A 4 -40.20 -18.06 -3.82
C ALA A 4 -40.30 -19.59 -3.90
N LYS A 5 -40.82 -20.12 -5.03
CA LYS A 5 -40.76 -21.55 -5.34
C LYS A 5 -39.68 -21.79 -6.39
N LEU A 6 -38.63 -22.54 -6.03
CA LEU A 6 -37.57 -22.98 -6.92
C LEU A 6 -37.72 -24.46 -7.20
N ARG A 7 -37.95 -24.82 -8.46
CA ARG A 7 -38.16 -26.23 -8.91
C ARG A 7 -39.17 -27.00 -8.09
N GLY A 8 -40.25 -26.33 -7.68
CA GLY A 8 -41.36 -26.93 -6.90
C GLY A 8 -41.16 -26.94 -5.38
N VAL A 9 -39.96 -26.56 -4.88
CA VAL A 9 -39.65 -26.48 -3.45
C VAL A 9 -39.77 -25.03 -2.99
N GLU A 10 -40.43 -24.80 -1.86
CA GLU A 10 -40.47 -23.47 -1.25
C GLU A 10 -39.11 -23.07 -0.73
N SER A 11 -38.67 -21.88 -1.15
CA SER A 11 -37.44 -21.26 -0.68
C SER A 11 -37.77 -19.97 0.05
N GLN A 12 -37.15 -19.74 1.20
CA GLN A 12 -37.28 -18.53 2.00
C GLN A 12 -36.06 -17.63 1.91
N GLY A 13 -35.15 -17.87 0.98
CA GLY A 13 -33.95 -17.11 0.78
C GLY A 13 -32.97 -17.82 -0.15
N MET A 14 -31.84 -17.17 -0.41
CA MET A 14 -30.77 -17.70 -1.20
C MET A 14 -29.45 -17.38 -0.49
N ILE A 15 -28.53 -18.33 -0.45
CA ILE A 15 -27.16 -18.09 -0.02
C ILE A 15 -26.45 -17.39 -1.17
N CYS A 16 -25.84 -16.24 -0.92
CA CYS A 16 -25.27 -15.36 -1.93
C CYS A 16 -23.75 -15.41 -1.97
N SER A 17 -23.20 -15.17 -3.15
CA SER A 17 -21.82 -14.77 -3.37
C SER A 17 -21.65 -13.28 -3.11
N LEU A 18 -20.42 -12.80 -2.94
CA LEU A 18 -20.14 -11.36 -2.82
C LEU A 18 -20.54 -10.59 -4.10
N ALA A 19 -20.47 -11.24 -5.27
CA ALA A 19 -20.91 -10.64 -6.53
C ALA A 19 -22.42 -10.40 -6.56
N GLU A 20 -23.23 -11.31 -6.00
CA GLU A 20 -24.69 -11.13 -5.87
C GLU A 20 -25.05 -10.07 -4.84
N LEU A 21 -24.15 -9.75 -3.92
CA LEU A 21 -24.28 -8.63 -2.98
C LEU A 21 -23.81 -7.29 -3.56
N GLY A 22 -23.37 -7.27 -4.83
CA GLY A 22 -23.03 -6.05 -5.57
C GLY A 22 -21.52 -5.74 -5.66
N LEU A 23 -20.66 -6.58 -5.10
CA LEU A 23 -19.21 -6.37 -5.18
C LEU A 23 -18.64 -6.90 -6.52
N SER A 24 -17.76 -6.09 -7.15
CA SER A 24 -17.08 -6.51 -8.38
C SER A 24 -16.10 -7.67 -8.11
N LYS A 25 -16.04 -8.64 -9.02
CA LYS A 25 -15.04 -9.72 -8.98
C LYS A 25 -13.59 -9.21 -8.95
N SER A 26 -13.32 -8.00 -9.46
CA SER A 26 -11.98 -7.42 -9.45
C SER A 26 -11.48 -7.06 -8.06
N VAL A 27 -12.39 -6.72 -7.13
CA VAL A 27 -12.06 -6.30 -5.77
C VAL A 27 -12.29 -7.38 -4.72
N VAL A 28 -13.02 -8.44 -5.05
CA VAL A 28 -13.30 -9.55 -4.14
C VAL A 28 -12.04 -10.42 -3.95
N PRO A 29 -11.71 -10.84 -2.71
CA PRO A 29 -10.61 -11.78 -2.47
C PRO A 29 -10.71 -13.02 -3.35
N LYS A 30 -9.57 -13.56 -3.82
CA LYS A 30 -9.53 -14.64 -4.82
C LYS A 30 -10.33 -15.88 -4.43
N ASN A 31 -10.31 -16.25 -3.15
CA ASN A 31 -11.03 -17.40 -2.58
C ASN A 31 -12.57 -17.23 -2.58
N TYR A 32 -13.07 -16.00 -2.72
CA TYR A 32 -14.50 -15.67 -2.75
C TYR A 32 -14.98 -15.14 -4.11
N GLN A 33 -14.16 -15.21 -5.16
CA GLN A 33 -14.57 -14.79 -6.51
C GLN A 33 -15.62 -15.70 -7.13
N GLU A 34 -15.66 -16.95 -6.69
CA GLU A 34 -16.64 -17.94 -7.12
C GLU A 34 -17.20 -18.68 -5.90
N GLY A 35 -18.48 -19.04 -5.98
CA GLY A 35 -19.18 -19.70 -4.90
C GLY A 35 -19.83 -18.73 -3.91
N ILE A 36 -20.31 -19.29 -2.81
CA ILE A 36 -20.98 -18.55 -1.75
C ILE A 36 -19.96 -17.86 -0.84
N TYR A 37 -20.37 -16.72 -0.26
CA TYR A 37 -19.55 -16.06 0.75
C TYR A 37 -19.78 -16.71 2.13
N VAL A 38 -18.69 -17.00 2.82
CA VAL A 38 -18.69 -17.53 4.19
C VAL A 38 -17.94 -16.55 5.08
N PHE A 39 -18.61 -16.07 6.13
CA PHE A 39 -17.95 -15.21 7.11
C PHE A 39 -16.90 -15.99 7.89
N GLU A 40 -15.74 -15.42 8.09
CA GLU A 40 -14.65 -16.02 8.90
C GLU A 40 -14.95 -15.99 10.41
N THR A 41 -15.86 -15.10 10.83
CA THR A 41 -16.32 -14.97 12.20
C THR A 41 -17.85 -15.11 12.26
N GLU A 42 -18.36 -15.67 13.37
CA GLU A 42 -19.81 -15.77 13.58
C GLU A 42 -20.45 -14.38 13.58
N GLN A 43 -21.58 -14.28 12.87
CA GLN A 43 -22.40 -13.07 12.82
C GLN A 43 -23.74 -13.34 13.51
N GLU A 44 -24.34 -12.30 14.06
CA GLU A 44 -25.67 -12.41 14.66
C GLU A 44 -26.71 -12.80 13.60
N LEU A 45 -27.44 -13.86 13.85
CA LEU A 45 -28.49 -14.34 12.92
C LEU A 45 -29.62 -13.33 12.78
N GLY A 46 -29.89 -12.94 11.54
CA GLY A 46 -30.91 -11.93 11.23
C GLY A 46 -30.36 -10.53 11.03
N SER A 47 -29.07 -10.31 11.23
CA SER A 47 -28.42 -9.03 10.89
C SER A 47 -28.50 -8.74 9.39
N ASP A 48 -28.57 -7.46 9.03
CA ASP A 48 -28.51 -7.04 7.63
C ASP A 48 -27.08 -7.19 7.11
N VAL A 49 -26.92 -8.05 6.10
CA VAL A 49 -25.61 -8.32 5.49
C VAL A 49 -24.96 -7.08 4.87
N VAL A 50 -25.76 -6.12 4.40
CA VAL A 50 -25.27 -4.87 3.84
C VAL A 50 -24.57 -4.04 4.91
N GLU A 51 -25.14 -3.97 6.11
CA GLU A 51 -24.53 -3.30 7.26
C GLU A 51 -23.30 -4.06 7.78
N VAL A 52 -23.39 -5.40 7.91
CA VAL A 52 -22.27 -6.23 8.38
C VAL A 52 -21.05 -6.14 7.47
N LEU A 53 -21.28 -6.10 6.15
CA LEU A 53 -20.21 -5.95 5.15
C LEU A 53 -19.80 -4.48 4.91
N GLY A 54 -20.43 -3.52 5.59
CA GLY A 54 -20.14 -2.09 5.41
C GLY A 54 -20.42 -1.60 3.99
N LEU A 55 -21.41 -2.17 3.31
CA LEU A 55 -21.78 -1.80 1.93
C LEU A 55 -22.77 -0.63 1.87
N ASN A 56 -23.31 -0.20 3.01
CA ASN A 56 -24.12 1.01 3.13
C ASN A 56 -23.22 2.24 3.26
N ASP A 57 -22.45 2.52 2.20
CA ASP A 57 -21.46 3.60 2.15
C ASP A 57 -21.54 4.32 0.79
N TYR A 58 -20.89 5.48 0.71
CA TYR A 58 -20.78 6.27 -0.50
C TYR A 58 -19.34 6.21 -1.03
N ILE A 59 -19.20 5.80 -2.29
CA ILE A 59 -17.92 5.79 -2.98
C ILE A 59 -17.86 7.05 -3.85
N LEU A 60 -16.84 7.87 -3.62
CA LEU A 60 -16.55 9.05 -4.43
C LEU A 60 -15.41 8.76 -5.38
N ASP A 61 -15.69 8.76 -6.67
CA ASP A 61 -14.65 8.64 -7.71
C ASP A 61 -14.13 10.05 -8.05
N LEU A 62 -12.87 10.30 -7.71
CA LEU A 62 -12.23 11.60 -7.85
C LEU A 62 -11.21 11.61 -8.99
N SER A 63 -11.42 12.48 -9.96
CA SER A 63 -10.44 12.73 -11.02
C SER A 63 -9.39 13.74 -10.55
N ILE A 64 -8.20 13.24 -10.23
CA ILE A 64 -7.09 14.06 -9.72
C ILE A 64 -6.15 14.46 -10.86
N THR A 65 -5.95 15.76 -11.03
CA THR A 65 -5.02 16.30 -12.04
C THR A 65 -3.55 15.96 -11.72
N PRO A 66 -2.66 15.86 -12.72
CA PRO A 66 -1.26 15.44 -12.50
C PRO A 66 -0.46 16.33 -11.54
N ASN A 67 -0.85 17.60 -11.38
CA ASN A 67 -0.19 18.56 -10.49
C ASN A 67 -0.66 18.49 -9.02
N ARG A 68 -1.60 17.57 -8.70
CA ARG A 68 -2.18 17.40 -7.37
C ARG A 68 -1.95 15.97 -6.84
N ALA A 69 -0.71 15.52 -6.90
CA ALA A 69 -0.29 14.23 -6.36
C ALA A 69 -0.61 14.06 -4.86
N ASP A 70 -0.57 15.15 -4.11
CA ASP A 70 -0.97 15.24 -2.70
C ASP A 70 -2.39 14.71 -2.46
N ALA A 71 -3.32 15.02 -3.38
CA ALA A 71 -4.73 14.60 -3.28
C ALA A 71 -4.98 13.11 -3.64
N LEU A 72 -3.95 12.33 -3.97
CA LEU A 72 -4.05 10.87 -4.18
C LEU A 72 -4.04 10.08 -2.85
N SER A 73 -4.44 10.73 -1.76
CA SER A 73 -4.53 10.13 -0.43
C SER A 73 -5.68 10.72 0.37
N MET A 74 -6.14 9.96 1.39
CA MET A 74 -7.17 10.47 2.31
C MET A 74 -6.70 11.69 3.08
N ARG A 75 -5.41 11.75 3.46
CA ARG A 75 -4.83 12.91 4.15
C ARG A 75 -4.82 14.15 3.25
N GLY A 76 -4.39 14.00 2.00
CA GLY A 76 -4.41 15.11 1.04
C GLY A 76 -5.81 15.65 0.77
N LEU A 77 -6.79 14.75 0.58
CA LEU A 77 -8.20 15.13 0.47
C LEU A 77 -8.71 15.83 1.73
N THR A 78 -8.29 15.37 2.92
CA THR A 78 -8.68 16.01 4.19
C THR A 78 -8.16 17.45 4.26
N TYR A 79 -6.93 17.72 3.80
CA TYR A 79 -6.41 19.10 3.73
C TYR A 79 -7.23 19.97 2.77
N GLU A 80 -7.62 19.44 1.61
CA GLU A 80 -8.47 20.17 0.65
C GLU A 80 -9.85 20.49 1.24
N LEU A 81 -10.49 19.50 1.87
CA LEU A 81 -11.78 19.71 2.52
C LEU A 81 -11.64 20.67 3.71
N GLY A 82 -10.55 20.59 4.48
CA GLY A 82 -10.26 21.52 5.55
C GLY A 82 -10.14 22.96 5.05
N ALA A 83 -9.44 23.17 3.94
CA ALA A 83 -9.33 24.49 3.31
C ALA A 83 -10.67 24.98 2.75
N LEU A 84 -11.43 24.11 2.06
CA LEU A 84 -12.71 24.44 1.45
C LEU A 84 -13.77 24.85 2.50
N TYR A 85 -13.82 24.14 3.61
CA TYR A 85 -14.81 24.38 4.68
C TYR A 85 -14.25 25.23 5.83
N ASN A 86 -13.03 25.76 5.71
CA ASN A 86 -12.34 26.51 6.74
C ASN A 86 -12.27 25.79 8.09
N ASN A 87 -12.02 24.49 8.03
CA ASN A 87 -11.86 23.64 9.20
C ASN A 87 -10.39 23.31 9.42
N LYS A 88 -9.95 23.37 10.69
CA LYS A 88 -8.60 22.96 11.05
C LYS A 88 -8.47 21.44 10.95
N VAL A 89 -7.47 20.98 10.20
CA VAL A 89 -7.11 19.58 10.08
C VAL A 89 -6.08 19.23 11.16
N ASN A 90 -6.31 18.14 11.88
CA ASN A 90 -5.36 17.56 12.84
C ASN A 90 -5.28 16.06 12.59
N PHE A 91 -4.06 15.55 12.46
CA PHE A 91 -3.79 14.11 12.48
C PHE A 91 -3.03 13.78 13.76
N ASN A 92 -3.41 12.69 14.40
CA ASN A 92 -2.65 12.14 15.52
C ASN A 92 -1.59 11.22 14.92
N ASP A 93 -0.46 11.78 14.52
CA ASP A 93 0.65 10.99 14.01
C ASP A 93 1.39 10.33 15.18
N VAL A 94 1.54 9.02 15.09
CA VAL A 94 2.27 8.24 16.09
C VAL A 94 3.72 8.17 15.65
N GLU A 95 4.55 9.12 16.07
CA GLU A 95 5.99 8.97 16.04
C GLU A 95 6.43 8.24 17.33
N LYS A 96 6.48 6.91 17.31
CA LYS A 96 6.98 6.15 18.47
C LYS A 96 7.94 5.05 18.00
N GLU A 97 9.20 5.40 17.88
CA GLU A 97 10.31 4.43 17.92
C GLU A 97 10.76 4.14 19.39
N GLU A 98 9.93 4.44 20.37
CA GLU A 98 10.24 4.19 21.77
C GLU A 98 10.12 2.69 22.07
N ASN A 99 11.23 2.09 22.51
CA ASN A 99 11.36 0.68 22.93
C ASN A 99 11.42 -0.38 21.81
N TYR A 100 11.84 -0.03 20.60
CA TYR A 100 12.13 -1.03 19.58
C TYR A 100 13.50 -1.68 19.80
N GLU A 101 13.62 -2.95 19.37
CA GLU A 101 14.91 -3.67 19.41
C GLU A 101 15.92 -3.02 18.43
N ALA A 102 17.20 -3.26 18.69
CA ALA A 102 18.24 -2.86 17.74
C ALA A 102 18.09 -3.67 16.44
N THR A 103 18.15 -3.00 15.30
CA THR A 103 17.99 -3.67 14.01
C THR A 103 19.25 -4.37 13.54
N SER A 104 19.08 -5.55 12.93
CA SER A 104 20.11 -6.25 12.17
C SER A 104 20.17 -5.81 10.69
N LEU A 105 19.16 -5.11 10.21
CA LEU A 105 19.04 -4.73 8.81
C LEU A 105 20.08 -3.70 8.40
N GLN A 106 20.73 -3.94 7.26
CA GLN A 106 21.65 -3.03 6.61
C GLN A 106 21.02 -2.50 5.32
N VAL A 107 20.99 -1.19 5.17
CA VAL A 107 20.45 -0.52 3.99
C VAL A 107 21.51 0.31 3.32
N ALA A 108 21.72 0.10 2.02
CA ALA A 108 22.57 0.93 1.17
C ALA A 108 21.77 1.43 -0.04
N VAL A 109 21.99 2.68 -0.42
CA VAL A 109 21.41 3.30 -1.62
C VAL A 109 22.57 3.70 -2.53
N GLU A 110 22.66 3.09 -3.70
CA GLU A 110 23.72 3.26 -4.67
C GLU A 110 23.26 4.00 -5.94
N SER A 111 21.93 4.19 -6.11
CA SER A 111 21.36 4.89 -7.26
C SER A 111 20.79 6.27 -6.89
N ASP A 112 21.11 7.26 -7.72
CA ASP A 112 20.53 8.61 -7.62
C ASP A 112 19.00 8.63 -7.87
N SER A 113 18.44 7.57 -8.41
CA SER A 113 16.99 7.41 -8.61
C SER A 113 16.24 7.08 -7.32
N CYS A 114 16.93 6.80 -6.22
CA CYS A 114 16.34 6.61 -4.89
C CYS A 114 16.89 7.67 -3.94
N ARG A 115 16.04 8.63 -3.58
CA ARG A 115 16.44 9.70 -2.66
C ARG A 115 16.39 9.27 -1.20
N ASN A 116 15.28 8.63 -0.81
CA ASN A 116 15.05 8.15 0.54
C ASN A 116 14.63 6.68 0.50
N TYR A 117 15.18 5.90 1.39
CA TYR A 117 14.80 4.51 1.58
C TYR A 117 14.88 4.17 3.08
N VAL A 118 13.78 3.72 3.64
CA VAL A 118 13.73 3.30 5.04
C VAL A 118 13.17 1.88 5.09
N GLY A 119 13.90 1.00 5.74
CA GLY A 119 13.49 -0.38 6.02
C GLY A 119 13.28 -0.59 7.51
N GLN A 120 12.33 -1.46 7.88
CA GLN A 120 12.07 -1.83 9.26
C GLN A 120 11.68 -3.29 9.37
N ILE A 121 12.34 -4.03 10.25
CA ILE A 121 12.00 -5.44 10.51
C ILE A 121 10.88 -5.52 11.54
N VAL A 122 9.90 -6.38 11.24
CA VAL A 122 8.89 -6.82 12.19
C VAL A 122 8.89 -8.34 12.24
N LYS A 123 9.16 -8.90 13.42
CA LYS A 123 9.27 -10.33 13.67
C LYS A 123 7.99 -10.89 14.27
N ASN A 124 7.83 -12.22 14.22
CA ASN A 124 6.73 -12.95 14.82
C ASN A 124 5.34 -12.48 14.35
N VAL A 125 5.26 -12.08 13.08
CA VAL A 125 3.97 -11.78 12.45
C VAL A 125 3.21 -13.08 12.17
N GLU A 126 1.89 -13.00 12.18
CA GLU A 126 0.99 -14.05 11.74
C GLU A 126 0.28 -13.56 10.49
N VAL A 127 0.67 -14.12 9.33
CA VAL A 127 0.04 -13.78 8.06
C VAL A 127 -1.26 -14.58 7.93
N LYS A 128 -2.37 -13.86 7.77
CA LYS A 128 -3.73 -14.38 7.67
C LYS A 128 -4.65 -13.41 6.95
N SER A 129 -5.89 -13.80 6.72
CA SER A 129 -6.91 -12.89 6.21
C SER A 129 -7.03 -11.63 7.08
N SER A 130 -7.21 -10.51 6.42
CA SER A 130 -7.46 -9.24 7.11
C SER A 130 -8.82 -9.24 7.84
N PRO A 131 -8.97 -8.50 8.93
CA PRO A 131 -10.28 -8.32 9.54
C PRO A 131 -11.24 -7.64 8.56
N LEU A 132 -12.53 -7.92 8.71
CA LEU A 132 -13.57 -7.49 7.77
C LEU A 132 -13.56 -5.98 7.51
N TRP A 133 -13.31 -5.15 8.54
CA TRP A 133 -13.26 -3.71 8.39
C TRP A 133 -12.16 -3.24 7.41
N LEU A 134 -11.01 -3.90 7.43
CA LEU A 134 -9.88 -3.57 6.54
C LEU A 134 -10.18 -4.05 5.11
N GLN A 135 -10.71 -5.29 4.97
CA GLN A 135 -11.15 -5.81 3.67
C GLN A 135 -12.19 -4.90 3.02
N THR A 136 -13.23 -4.50 3.77
CA THR A 136 -14.30 -3.64 3.25
C THR A 136 -13.76 -2.29 2.77
N ARG A 137 -12.90 -1.64 3.53
CA ARG A 137 -12.32 -0.34 3.13
C ARG A 137 -11.49 -0.45 1.86
N LEU A 138 -10.70 -1.52 1.72
CA LEU A 138 -9.93 -1.77 0.51
C LEU A 138 -10.83 -2.07 -0.69
N MET A 139 -11.82 -2.94 -0.53
CA MET A 139 -12.77 -3.27 -1.60
C MET A 139 -13.55 -2.03 -2.07
N ASN A 140 -14.03 -1.20 -1.13
CA ASN A 140 -14.71 0.06 -1.44
C ASN A 140 -13.79 1.08 -2.14
N SER A 141 -12.47 0.95 -1.95
CA SER A 141 -11.46 1.78 -2.63
C SER A 141 -10.92 1.15 -3.92
N GLY A 142 -11.50 0.05 -4.38
CA GLY A 142 -11.10 -0.62 -5.63
C GLY A 142 -9.90 -1.56 -5.50
N ILE A 143 -9.41 -1.82 -4.29
CA ILE A 143 -8.26 -2.67 -4.01
C ILE A 143 -8.73 -4.04 -3.52
N ARG A 144 -8.18 -5.10 -4.10
CA ARG A 144 -8.47 -6.46 -3.67
C ARG A 144 -7.67 -6.81 -2.42
N PRO A 145 -8.32 -7.25 -1.32
CA PRO A 145 -7.64 -7.80 -0.16
C PRO A 145 -6.87 -9.08 -0.50
N ILE A 146 -5.70 -9.25 0.13
CA ILE A 146 -4.80 -10.40 -0.07
C ILE A 146 -4.54 -11.09 1.27
N ASN A 147 -3.87 -10.40 2.19
CA ASN A 147 -3.61 -10.82 3.57
C ASN A 147 -3.36 -9.58 4.44
N ASN A 148 -3.39 -9.74 5.75
CA ASN A 148 -3.29 -8.64 6.70
C ASN A 148 -2.02 -7.77 6.51
N ILE A 149 -0.89 -8.34 6.12
CA ILE A 149 0.36 -7.57 5.93
C ILE A 149 0.28 -6.72 4.66
N VAL A 150 -0.06 -7.31 3.52
CA VAL A 150 -0.19 -6.61 2.24
C VAL A 150 -1.32 -5.59 2.28
N ASP A 151 -2.43 -5.93 2.94
CA ASP A 151 -3.59 -5.07 3.06
C ASP A 151 -3.29 -3.84 3.94
N ILE A 152 -2.48 -3.98 4.99
CA ILE A 152 -1.98 -2.84 5.77
C ILE A 152 -1.14 -1.91 4.89
N THR A 153 -0.23 -2.43 4.06
CA THR A 153 0.57 -1.57 3.17
C THR A 153 -0.31 -0.82 2.17
N ASN A 154 -1.34 -1.47 1.64
CA ASN A 154 -2.32 -0.85 0.76
C ASN A 154 -3.21 0.17 1.49
N TYR A 155 -3.58 -0.09 2.73
CA TYR A 155 -4.34 0.84 3.55
C TYR A 155 -3.54 2.12 3.83
N VAL A 156 -2.26 1.98 4.20
CA VAL A 156 -1.36 3.12 4.43
C VAL A 156 -1.11 3.89 3.13
N LEU A 157 -1.00 3.20 1.99
CA LEU A 157 -0.93 3.85 0.68
C LEU A 157 -2.15 4.74 0.43
N LEU A 158 -3.36 4.30 0.74
CA LEU A 158 -4.58 5.10 0.61
C LEU A 158 -4.64 6.23 1.63
N GLU A 159 -4.23 5.98 2.87
CA GLU A 159 -4.28 6.96 3.96
C GLU A 159 -3.26 8.08 3.74
N PHE A 160 -1.99 7.74 3.48
CA PHE A 160 -0.86 8.68 3.40
C PHE A 160 -0.48 9.09 1.97
N GLY A 161 -0.85 8.33 0.96
CA GLY A 161 -0.32 8.49 -0.39
C GLY A 161 1.13 7.98 -0.53
N GLN A 162 1.64 7.28 0.48
CA GLN A 162 2.97 6.69 0.51
C GLN A 162 2.88 5.21 0.15
N PRO A 163 3.34 4.80 -1.05
CA PRO A 163 3.43 3.39 -1.37
C PRO A 163 4.44 2.69 -0.46
N MET A 164 4.07 1.51 0.00
CA MET A 164 4.89 0.66 0.85
C MET A 164 4.98 -0.74 0.27
N HIS A 165 6.01 -1.47 0.66
CA HIS A 165 6.14 -2.89 0.35
C HIS A 165 6.55 -3.68 1.59
N ALA A 166 6.20 -4.96 1.61
CA ALA A 166 6.62 -5.91 2.62
C ALA A 166 7.31 -7.09 1.95
N PHE A 167 8.53 -7.38 2.36
CA PHE A 167 9.29 -8.56 1.94
C PHE A 167 9.26 -9.62 3.03
N ASP A 168 9.31 -10.89 2.64
CA ASP A 168 9.67 -11.97 3.56
C ASP A 168 11.15 -11.84 3.94
N LYS A 169 11.40 -11.52 5.21
CA LYS A 169 12.74 -11.25 5.74
C LYS A 169 13.66 -12.47 5.66
N ASP A 170 13.09 -13.67 5.85
CA ASP A 170 13.88 -14.90 5.88
C ASP A 170 14.36 -15.29 4.47
N LEU A 171 13.67 -14.81 3.42
CA LEU A 171 14.06 -14.95 2.01
C LEU A 171 15.03 -13.85 1.55
N VAL A 172 14.98 -12.65 2.17
CA VAL A 172 15.86 -11.51 1.86
C VAL A 172 17.18 -11.56 2.64
N GLY A 173 17.13 -11.95 3.92
CA GLY A 173 18.24 -11.83 4.86
C GLY A 173 18.30 -10.45 5.52
N ASP A 174 19.51 -9.99 5.87
CA ASP A 174 19.73 -8.77 6.66
C ASP A 174 20.26 -7.59 5.83
N LYS A 175 20.15 -7.65 4.51
CA LYS A 175 20.72 -6.61 3.64
C LYS A 175 19.77 -6.21 2.54
N ILE A 176 19.62 -4.89 2.37
CA ILE A 176 18.96 -4.27 1.23
C ILE A 176 19.94 -3.34 0.54
N VAL A 177 20.05 -3.47 -0.78
CA VAL A 177 20.79 -2.53 -1.63
C VAL A 177 19.88 -2.04 -2.74
N VAL A 178 19.69 -0.72 -2.80
CA VAL A 178 18.93 -0.06 -3.86
C VAL A 178 19.92 0.45 -4.90
N ARG A 179 19.83 -0.08 -6.11
CA ARG A 179 20.76 0.22 -7.21
C ARG A 179 20.06 0.18 -8.57
N ASP A 180 20.76 0.61 -9.59
CA ASP A 180 20.32 0.37 -10.96
C ASP A 180 20.52 -1.10 -11.34
N ALA A 181 19.69 -1.64 -12.22
CA ALA A 181 19.77 -3.02 -12.69
C ALA A 181 21.05 -3.25 -13.52
N LYS A 182 21.54 -4.47 -13.50
CA LYS A 182 22.71 -4.89 -14.30
C LYS A 182 22.27 -5.40 -15.67
N GLU A 183 23.16 -5.34 -16.64
CA GLU A 183 22.90 -5.90 -17.95
C GLU A 183 22.61 -7.41 -17.86
N GLY A 184 21.52 -7.85 -18.49
CA GLY A 184 21.10 -9.25 -18.50
C GLY A 184 20.40 -9.72 -17.21
N GLU A 185 20.17 -8.82 -16.26
CA GLU A 185 19.45 -9.14 -15.02
C GLU A 185 17.96 -9.42 -15.31
N VAL A 186 17.41 -10.40 -14.60
CA VAL A 186 16.02 -10.86 -14.78
C VAL A 186 15.34 -10.91 -13.44
N LEU A 187 14.05 -10.57 -13.39
CA LEU A 187 13.20 -10.64 -12.21
C LEU A 187 11.83 -11.22 -12.58
N GLU A 188 11.40 -12.27 -11.89
CA GLU A 188 10.00 -12.67 -11.87
C GLU A 188 9.24 -11.78 -10.89
N THR A 189 8.26 -11.05 -11.40
CA THR A 189 7.43 -10.13 -10.60
C THR A 189 6.21 -10.84 -9.99
N LEU A 190 5.53 -10.18 -9.03
CA LEU A 190 4.38 -10.75 -8.30
C LEU A 190 3.20 -11.20 -9.19
N ASP A 191 3.12 -10.70 -10.41
CA ASP A 191 2.14 -11.14 -11.42
C ASP A 191 2.53 -12.46 -12.12
N GLY A 192 3.71 -13.02 -11.79
CA GLY A 192 4.22 -14.27 -12.33
C GLY A 192 4.93 -14.16 -13.68
N GLU A 193 5.16 -12.94 -14.15
CA GLU A 193 5.85 -12.67 -15.41
C GLU A 193 7.35 -12.47 -15.21
N GLU A 194 8.17 -13.16 -16.00
CA GLU A 194 9.61 -12.95 -16.05
C GLU A 194 9.95 -11.72 -16.88
N ARG A 195 10.69 -10.78 -16.29
CA ARG A 195 11.05 -9.51 -16.92
C ARG A 195 12.55 -9.37 -17.08
N LYS A 196 12.99 -9.08 -18.29
CA LYS A 196 14.37 -8.69 -18.58
C LYS A 196 14.54 -7.22 -18.22
N LEU A 197 15.41 -6.95 -17.26
CA LEU A 197 15.61 -5.60 -16.73
C LEU A 197 16.51 -4.78 -17.66
N GLN A 198 16.24 -3.48 -17.72
CA GLN A 198 17.10 -2.50 -18.40
C GLN A 198 18.06 -1.88 -17.36
N THR A 199 19.25 -1.51 -17.78
CA THR A 199 20.24 -0.87 -16.88
C THR A 199 19.81 0.50 -16.33
N THR A 200 18.68 1.02 -16.82
CA THR A 200 18.02 2.24 -16.32
C THR A 200 16.91 1.95 -15.31
N ASP A 201 16.59 0.67 -15.08
CA ASP A 201 15.58 0.29 -14.10
C ASP A 201 16.17 0.34 -12.69
N LEU A 202 15.46 0.96 -11.78
CA LEU A 202 15.81 0.94 -10.37
C LEU A 202 15.36 -0.39 -9.77
N VAL A 203 16.25 -1.10 -9.09
CA VAL A 203 15.96 -2.36 -8.42
C VAL A 203 16.31 -2.29 -6.94
N ILE A 204 15.50 -3.00 -6.16
CA ILE A 204 15.81 -3.34 -4.78
C ILE A 204 16.40 -4.74 -4.79
N THR A 205 17.47 -4.95 -4.05
CA THR A 205 18.21 -6.21 -4.02
C THR A 205 18.53 -6.65 -2.59
N ASP A 206 18.74 -7.95 -2.41
CA ASP A 206 19.27 -8.54 -1.16
C ASP A 206 20.81 -8.41 -1.04
N GLY A 207 21.42 -7.59 -1.90
CA GLY A 207 22.86 -7.45 -2.08
C GLY A 207 23.44 -8.35 -3.16
N THR A 208 22.68 -9.34 -3.64
CA THR A 208 23.10 -10.27 -4.71
C THR A 208 22.18 -10.20 -5.91
N ARG A 209 20.89 -10.41 -5.74
CA ARG A 209 19.87 -10.50 -6.79
C ARG A 209 18.78 -9.43 -6.61
N ALA A 210 18.11 -9.10 -7.70
CA ALA A 210 16.92 -8.25 -7.66
C ALA A 210 15.76 -8.95 -6.94
N ILE A 211 15.08 -8.20 -6.08
CA ILE A 211 13.90 -8.64 -5.31
C ILE A 211 12.68 -7.74 -5.55
N ALA A 212 12.86 -6.58 -6.18
CA ALA A 212 11.76 -5.73 -6.63
C ALA A 212 12.22 -4.77 -7.71
N LEU A 213 11.28 -4.33 -8.57
CA LEU A 213 11.37 -3.13 -9.38
C LEU A 213 10.96 -1.93 -8.53
N GLY A 214 11.90 -1.04 -8.25
CA GLY A 214 11.72 0.10 -7.34
C GLY A 214 10.53 0.97 -7.70
N GLY A 215 9.54 1.03 -6.82
CA GLY A 215 8.32 1.81 -6.99
C GLY A 215 7.29 1.28 -8.00
N VAL A 216 7.54 0.12 -8.60
CA VAL A 216 6.66 -0.48 -9.62
C VAL A 216 6.01 -1.76 -9.13
N MET A 217 6.80 -2.82 -8.86
CA MET A 217 6.28 -4.11 -8.44
C MET A 217 7.32 -4.94 -7.71
N GLY A 218 6.90 -5.63 -6.65
CA GLY A 218 7.73 -6.59 -5.92
C GLY A 218 8.08 -7.83 -6.75
N GLY A 219 9.14 -8.51 -6.36
CA GLY A 219 9.54 -9.80 -6.92
C GLY A 219 8.83 -10.97 -6.23
N LYS A 220 8.54 -11.99 -7.01
CA LYS A 220 7.94 -13.24 -6.54
C LYS A 220 8.83 -13.98 -5.54
N ASN A 221 10.14 -13.82 -5.68
CA ASN A 221 11.15 -14.51 -4.90
C ASN A 221 11.24 -14.08 -3.42
N THR A 222 10.52 -13.04 -3.02
CA THR A 222 10.48 -12.53 -1.63
C THR A 222 9.05 -12.16 -1.20
N GLU A 223 8.06 -12.75 -1.87
CA GLU A 223 6.64 -12.53 -1.57
C GLU A 223 6.28 -13.01 -0.16
N VAL A 224 5.49 -12.21 0.53
CA VAL A 224 4.91 -12.59 1.84
C VAL A 224 3.84 -13.65 1.63
N SER A 225 4.00 -14.79 2.31
CA SER A 225 3.09 -15.93 2.29
C SER A 225 2.52 -16.23 3.68
N GLU A 226 1.59 -17.18 3.78
CA GLU A 226 1.03 -17.62 5.07
C GLU A 226 2.10 -18.22 6.02
N GLU A 227 3.22 -18.66 5.48
CA GLU A 227 4.33 -19.21 6.25
C GLU A 227 5.32 -18.17 6.75
N THR A 228 5.24 -16.93 6.23
CA THR A 228 6.11 -15.83 6.62
C THR A 228 5.92 -15.47 8.10
N LYS A 229 7.03 -15.40 8.84
CA LYS A 229 7.05 -15.03 10.27
C LYS A 229 7.76 -13.71 10.53
N ASN A 230 8.67 -13.33 9.66
CA ASN A 230 9.44 -12.12 9.79
C ASN A 230 9.35 -11.33 8.48
N ILE A 231 9.13 -10.04 8.57
CA ILE A 231 8.99 -9.16 7.40
C ILE A 231 9.96 -7.99 7.46
N ILE A 232 10.31 -7.47 6.29
CA ILE A 232 10.93 -6.16 6.14
C ILE A 232 9.88 -5.24 5.50
N LEU A 233 9.48 -4.20 6.21
CA LEU A 233 8.68 -3.12 5.65
C LEU A 233 9.59 -2.14 4.92
N GLU A 234 9.18 -1.74 3.72
CA GLU A 234 9.82 -0.72 2.90
C GLU A 234 8.94 0.53 2.83
N SER A 235 9.57 1.68 3.03
CA SER A 235 8.98 2.98 2.71
C SER A 235 10.05 3.87 2.07
N ALA A 236 9.84 4.30 0.83
CA ALA A 236 10.89 4.96 0.05
C ALA A 236 10.36 6.16 -0.74
N TYR A 237 11.30 7.00 -1.22
CA TYR A 237 11.05 8.02 -2.22
C TYR A 237 11.89 7.72 -3.46
N PHE A 238 11.24 7.30 -4.51
CA PHE A 238 11.87 7.05 -5.81
C PHE A 238 11.64 8.21 -6.77
N ASN A 239 12.58 8.41 -7.68
CA ASN A 239 12.49 9.47 -8.69
C ASN A 239 11.27 9.24 -9.62
N PRO A 240 10.33 10.19 -9.70
CA PRO A 240 9.10 10.04 -10.49
C PRO A 240 9.35 9.69 -11.95
N THR A 241 10.39 10.29 -12.56
CA THR A 241 10.73 10.03 -13.97
C THR A 241 11.27 8.63 -14.18
N SER A 242 12.10 8.13 -13.24
CA SER A 242 12.61 6.76 -13.28
C SER A 242 11.47 5.76 -13.18
N VAL A 243 10.60 5.89 -12.17
CA VAL A 243 9.44 4.99 -12.01
C VAL A 243 8.54 5.00 -13.24
N ARG A 244 8.22 6.18 -13.78
CA ARG A 244 7.41 6.29 -15.00
C ARG A 244 8.04 5.58 -16.20
N ARG A 245 9.35 5.69 -16.38
CA ARG A 245 10.07 5.04 -17.50
C ARG A 245 10.05 3.53 -17.35
N THR A 246 10.40 3.01 -16.17
CA THR A 246 10.36 1.58 -15.86
C THR A 246 8.95 1.01 -16.02
N SER A 247 7.92 1.67 -15.45
CA SER A 247 6.52 1.28 -15.59
C SER A 247 6.09 1.18 -17.06
N ALA A 248 6.43 2.18 -17.89
CA ALA A 248 6.13 2.19 -19.31
C ALA A 248 6.90 1.11 -20.11
N ALA A 249 8.20 0.92 -19.81
CA ALA A 249 9.06 -0.04 -20.51
C ALA A 249 8.60 -1.49 -20.29
N HIS A 250 8.09 -1.80 -19.09
CA HIS A 250 7.59 -3.13 -18.75
C HIS A 250 6.07 -3.30 -18.92
N GLY A 251 5.36 -2.25 -19.35
CA GLY A 251 3.89 -2.28 -19.46
C GLY A 251 3.18 -2.50 -18.12
N LEU A 252 3.83 -2.15 -17.01
CA LEU A 252 3.35 -2.34 -15.64
C LEU A 252 2.81 -1.02 -15.07
N ARG A 253 1.54 -1.01 -14.72
CA ARG A 253 0.94 0.09 -13.99
C ARG A 253 0.29 -0.43 -12.72
N SER A 254 0.84 -0.04 -11.58
CA SER A 254 0.31 -0.35 -10.25
C SER A 254 -0.16 0.91 -9.53
N ASP A 255 -0.89 0.74 -8.42
CA ASP A 255 -1.25 1.85 -7.54
C ASP A 255 -0.03 2.57 -6.96
N SER A 256 1.06 1.84 -6.74
CA SER A 256 2.35 2.38 -6.32
C SER A 256 2.99 3.23 -7.42
N SER A 257 3.14 2.68 -8.64
CA SER A 257 3.75 3.42 -9.75
C SER A 257 2.95 4.67 -10.13
N ALA A 258 1.62 4.60 -10.07
CA ALA A 258 0.74 5.74 -10.35
C ALA A 258 0.93 6.91 -9.36
N ARG A 259 1.34 6.63 -8.12
CA ARG A 259 1.67 7.66 -7.12
C ARG A 259 3.10 8.15 -7.27
N PHE A 260 4.07 7.26 -7.36
CA PHE A 260 5.46 7.64 -7.54
C PHE A 260 5.70 8.47 -8.80
N GLU A 261 5.08 8.12 -9.93
CA GLU A 261 5.25 8.86 -11.21
C GLU A 261 4.76 10.31 -11.16
N LYS A 262 3.81 10.61 -10.24
CA LYS A 262 3.30 11.96 -10.00
C LYS A 262 4.05 12.70 -8.89
N GLY A 263 4.87 12.00 -8.15
CA GLY A 263 5.57 12.47 -6.97
C GLY A 263 4.78 12.23 -5.68
N ILE A 264 5.50 11.90 -4.63
CA ILE A 264 4.98 11.72 -3.26
C ILE A 264 5.71 12.69 -2.33
N ASP A 265 5.25 12.85 -1.09
CA ASP A 265 5.94 13.67 -0.10
C ASP A 265 7.23 12.97 0.37
N PRO A 266 8.40 13.61 0.18
CA PRO A 266 9.68 13.03 0.58
C PRO A 266 9.87 12.93 2.11
N ASN A 267 8.96 13.46 2.92
CA ASN A 267 9.04 13.44 4.38
C ASN A 267 8.11 12.40 5.03
N MET A 268 7.28 11.69 4.24
CA MET A 268 6.25 10.79 4.79
C MET A 268 6.72 9.37 5.10
N GLN A 269 7.95 8.98 4.71
CA GLN A 269 8.41 7.59 4.81
C GLN A 269 8.31 7.04 6.23
N LYS A 270 8.81 7.79 7.22
CA LYS A 270 8.80 7.35 8.63
C LYS A 270 7.40 7.36 9.24
N ALA A 271 6.58 8.37 8.94
CA ALA A 271 5.21 8.43 9.43
C ALA A 271 4.35 7.29 8.88
N ALA A 272 4.50 6.96 7.61
CA ALA A 272 3.83 5.83 6.99
C ALA A 272 4.28 4.47 7.59
N LEU A 273 5.59 4.29 7.83
CA LEU A 273 6.11 3.11 8.54
C LEU A 273 5.53 2.99 9.94
N ALA A 274 5.53 4.06 10.73
CA ALA A 274 4.97 4.07 12.07
C ALA A 274 3.49 3.65 12.07
N ARG A 275 2.70 4.14 11.10
CA ARG A 275 1.31 3.75 10.94
C ARG A 275 1.14 2.29 10.56
N ALA A 276 1.97 1.78 9.65
CA ALA A 276 1.94 0.36 9.28
C ALA A 276 2.29 -0.54 10.46
N VAL A 277 3.33 -0.19 11.22
CA VAL A 277 3.73 -0.91 12.43
C VAL A 277 2.62 -0.90 13.48
N GLU A 278 1.97 0.24 13.72
CA GLU A 278 0.83 0.34 14.64
C GLU A 278 -0.27 -0.66 14.27
N LEU A 279 -0.68 -0.71 12.99
CA LEU A 279 -1.70 -1.64 12.50
C LEU A 279 -1.24 -3.10 12.57
N ILE A 280 0.05 -3.38 12.30
CA ILE A 280 0.58 -4.74 12.43
C ILE A 280 0.55 -5.18 13.90
N LEU A 281 0.93 -4.33 14.84
CA LEU A 281 0.88 -4.65 16.28
C LEU A 281 -0.56 -4.87 16.77
N GLU A 282 -1.54 -4.15 16.20
CA GLU A 282 -2.96 -4.38 16.47
C GLU A 282 -3.42 -5.77 16.01
N LEU A 283 -3.02 -6.18 14.79
CA LEU A 283 -3.45 -7.45 14.19
C LEU A 283 -2.57 -8.64 14.55
N CYS A 284 -1.33 -8.40 14.98
CA CYS A 284 -0.33 -9.39 15.40
C CYS A 284 0.25 -9.03 16.76
N PRO A 285 -0.47 -9.26 17.88
CA PRO A 285 -0.07 -8.78 19.20
C PRO A 285 1.27 -9.34 19.73
N ASN A 286 1.75 -10.44 19.13
CA ASN A 286 3.04 -11.05 19.48
C ASN A 286 4.20 -10.57 18.60
N ALA A 287 3.94 -9.63 17.69
CA ALA A 287 4.98 -9.10 16.82
C ALA A 287 6.00 -8.27 17.61
N VAL A 288 7.25 -8.37 17.20
CA VAL A 288 8.39 -7.65 17.77
C VAL A 288 8.98 -6.74 16.70
N VAL A 289 9.14 -5.48 17.02
CA VAL A 289 9.58 -4.44 16.09
C VAL A 289 11.03 -4.08 16.35
N GLU A 290 11.85 -4.05 15.29
CA GLU A 290 13.19 -3.48 15.34
C GLU A 290 13.15 -2.00 14.94
N SER A 291 14.17 -1.24 15.35
CA SER A 291 14.33 0.16 14.94
C SER A 291 14.47 0.29 13.42
N SER A 292 13.89 1.34 12.86
CA SER A 292 14.01 1.62 11.44
C SER A 292 15.45 2.01 11.06
N VAL A 293 15.87 1.64 9.87
CA VAL A 293 17.18 1.97 9.31
C VAL A 293 17.07 2.39 7.85
N GLY A 294 17.89 3.32 7.42
CA GLY A 294 17.91 3.71 6.01
C GLY A 294 18.62 5.02 5.73
N VAL A 295 18.45 5.47 4.50
CA VAL A 295 18.99 6.75 3.99
C VAL A 295 17.83 7.72 3.85
N VAL A 296 17.90 8.83 4.56
CA VAL A 296 16.91 9.92 4.49
C VAL A 296 17.65 11.23 4.24
N ASN A 297 17.46 11.78 3.07
CA ASN A 297 18.01 13.09 2.69
C ASN A 297 16.98 14.17 3.00
N LYS A 298 17.36 15.10 3.88
CA LYS A 298 16.49 16.26 4.17
C LYS A 298 16.33 17.11 2.90
N GLU A 299 15.10 17.59 2.69
CA GLU A 299 14.89 18.65 1.70
C GLU A 299 15.46 19.96 2.21
N GLU A 300 16.16 20.68 1.33
CA GLU A 300 16.47 22.08 1.56
C GLU A 300 15.17 22.89 1.44
N GLU A 301 14.93 23.76 2.38
CA GLU A 301 13.79 24.68 2.36
C GLU A 301 13.88 25.60 1.15
N LYS A 302 12.95 25.49 0.23
CA LYS A 302 12.87 26.36 -0.95
C LYS A 302 12.06 27.59 -0.60
N VAL A 303 12.75 28.72 -0.44
CA VAL A 303 12.10 30.02 -0.22
C VAL A 303 11.89 30.73 -1.55
N VAL A 304 10.66 31.13 -1.82
CA VAL A 304 10.28 31.93 -2.99
C VAL A 304 9.81 33.29 -2.50
N GLU A 305 10.59 34.32 -2.79
CA GLU A 305 10.17 35.68 -2.51
C GLU A 305 9.19 36.19 -3.57
N ILE A 306 8.00 36.56 -3.15
CA ILE A 306 6.93 37.02 -4.05
C ILE A 306 6.13 38.11 -3.41
N SER A 307 5.64 39.09 -4.20
CA SER A 307 4.76 40.14 -3.73
C SER A 307 3.28 39.82 -4.03
N THR A 308 2.38 40.33 -3.19
CA THR A 308 0.94 40.20 -3.41
C THR A 308 0.51 40.83 -4.75
N SER A 309 1.15 41.97 -5.12
CA SER A 309 0.88 42.61 -6.41
C SER A 309 1.30 41.72 -7.60
N TYR A 310 2.41 40.98 -7.49
CA TYR A 310 2.81 40.03 -8.53
C TYR A 310 1.78 38.89 -8.67
N ILE A 311 1.34 38.32 -7.54
CA ILE A 311 0.32 37.25 -7.54
C ILE A 311 -0.97 37.77 -8.20
N ASN A 312 -1.47 38.91 -7.79
CA ASN A 312 -2.71 39.48 -8.34
C ASN A 312 -2.60 39.76 -9.83
N ASN A 313 -1.47 40.30 -10.28
CA ASN A 313 -1.26 40.58 -11.72
C ASN A 313 -1.12 39.31 -12.55
N TYR A 314 -0.61 38.21 -11.95
CA TYR A 314 -0.44 36.92 -12.63
C TYR A 314 -1.76 36.15 -12.74
N LEU A 315 -2.60 36.25 -11.73
CA LEU A 315 -3.89 35.52 -11.65
C LEU A 315 -5.04 36.28 -12.34
N GLY A 316 -4.92 37.59 -12.58
CA GLY A 316 -5.92 38.42 -13.17
C GLY A 316 -6.76 39.14 -12.12
#